data_6816b4227fd6ce9e9a888e38b2dfda06
#
_entry.id   6816b4227fd6ce9e9a888e38b2dfda06
#
_cell.length_a   1.000
_cell.length_b   1.000
_cell.length_c   1.000
_cell.angle_alpha   90.00
_cell.angle_beta   90.00
_cell.angle_gamma   90.00
#
_symmetry.space_group_name_H-M   'P 1'
#
loop_
_entity.id
_entity.type
_entity.pdbx_description
1 polymer ?
#
loop_
_entity_poly.entity_id
_entity_poly.type
_entity_poly.pdbx_seq_one_letter_code
_entity_poly.pdbx_strand_id
1 'polypeptide(L)'
;AKKCDMVEVFNSNNIDILSNARATQFALDNKMIQVSGSDSHVVSTLGRCVNVIESENSLDSILQSMKHGKIEISQTGYALQNETLDHLKYKIDNSKEYLSDYISEHYPSSKWLLTLLLRIYDANQNSYIWSLFYKIGIYLMKRISQKINFQNCDPYFMKDRNLGTMFKMAL
;
A
#
# COMPACT_ATOMS: atom_id res chain seq x y z
N ALA A 1 8.23 -2.05 -15.59
CA ALA A 1 9.18 -1.90 -14.47
C ALA A 1 10.64 -1.80 -14.94
N LYS A 2 11.09 -2.65 -15.89
CA LYS A 2 12.50 -2.65 -16.40
C LYS A 2 12.98 -1.33 -17.07
N LYS A 3 12.11 -0.34 -17.24
CA LYS A 3 12.43 0.99 -17.78
C LYS A 3 12.60 2.06 -16.69
N CYS A 4 12.49 1.68 -15.41
CA CYS A 4 12.67 2.59 -14.29
C CYS A 4 14.12 2.55 -13.81
N ASP A 5 14.62 3.68 -13.32
CA ASP A 5 16.00 3.78 -12.80
C ASP A 5 16.13 3.10 -11.43
N MET A 6 15.04 3.08 -10.63
CA MET A 6 15.03 2.54 -9.28
C MET A 6 13.67 1.94 -8.90
N VAL A 7 13.65 1.18 -7.83
CA VAL A 7 12.43 0.52 -7.29
C VAL A 7 12.28 0.86 -5.82
N GLU A 8 11.08 1.29 -5.43
CA GLU A 8 10.70 1.38 -4.03
C GLU A 8 10.51 -0.04 -3.48
N VAL A 9 11.47 -0.47 -2.66
CA VAL A 9 11.49 -1.81 -2.08
C VAL A 9 10.84 -1.87 -0.71
N PHE A 10 10.69 -0.73 -0.06
CA PHE A 10 10.01 -0.63 1.22
C PHE A 10 9.08 0.59 1.24
N ASN A 11 7.80 0.32 1.46
CA ASN A 11 6.76 1.32 1.68
C ASN A 11 6.18 1.10 3.08
N SER A 12 6.22 2.12 3.94
CA SER A 12 5.80 1.98 5.34
C SER A 12 4.30 1.81 5.53
N ASN A 13 3.50 2.27 4.57
CA ASN A 13 2.05 2.15 4.58
C ASN A 13 1.53 0.85 3.96
N ASN A 14 2.41 -0.01 3.46
CA ASN A 14 1.98 -1.33 3.02
C ASN A 14 1.39 -2.12 4.19
N ILE A 15 0.13 -2.51 4.03
CA ILE A 15 -0.59 -3.32 5.02
C ILE A 15 -0.06 -4.75 5.01
N ASP A 16 0.42 -5.22 3.87
CA ASP A 16 0.97 -6.54 3.70
C ASP A 16 2.51 -6.52 3.70
N ILE A 17 3.10 -7.51 4.36
CA ILE A 17 4.56 -7.66 4.44
C ILE A 17 5.13 -8.20 3.10
N LEU A 18 4.29 -8.85 2.31
CA LEU A 18 4.72 -9.56 1.11
C LEU A 18 5.08 -8.62 -0.04
N SER A 19 4.39 -7.48 -0.17
CA SER A 19 4.65 -6.50 -1.22
C SER A 19 6.06 -5.94 -1.13
N ASN A 20 6.51 -5.54 0.08
CA ASN A 20 7.86 -5.07 0.30
C ASN A 20 8.91 -6.16 0.01
N ALA A 21 8.70 -7.37 0.50
CA ALA A 21 9.62 -8.50 0.25
C ALA A 21 9.76 -8.81 -1.25
N ARG A 22 8.66 -8.73 -2.01
CA ARG A 22 8.67 -8.97 -3.46
C ARG A 22 9.32 -7.84 -4.23
N ALA A 23 9.08 -6.59 -3.85
CA ALA A 23 9.76 -5.45 -4.45
C ALA A 23 11.27 -5.54 -4.24
N THR A 24 11.70 -5.94 -3.04
CA THR A 24 13.11 -6.21 -2.73
C THR A 24 13.67 -7.31 -3.61
N GLN A 25 12.99 -8.47 -3.69
CA GLN A 25 13.46 -9.58 -4.52
C GLN A 25 13.52 -9.19 -6.00
N PHE A 26 12.51 -8.49 -6.51
CA PHE A 26 12.50 -7.99 -7.87
C PHE A 26 13.67 -7.03 -8.15
N ALA A 27 13.97 -6.11 -7.23
CA ALA A 27 15.08 -5.18 -7.38
C ALA A 27 16.43 -5.92 -7.41
N LEU A 28 16.63 -6.92 -6.54
CA LEU A 28 17.83 -7.75 -6.50
C LEU A 28 18.00 -8.55 -7.80
N ASP A 29 16.96 -9.25 -8.25
CA ASP A 29 17.00 -10.09 -9.47
C ASP A 29 17.28 -9.28 -10.73
N ASN A 30 16.88 -8.02 -10.77
CA ASN A 30 17.08 -7.12 -11.90
C ASN A 30 18.23 -6.11 -11.70
N LYS A 31 18.99 -6.20 -10.60
CA LYS A 31 20.10 -5.31 -10.24
C LYS A 31 19.69 -3.83 -10.27
N MET A 32 18.50 -3.53 -9.74
CA MET A 32 17.97 -2.17 -9.72
C MET A 32 18.33 -1.45 -8.41
N ILE A 33 18.46 -0.14 -8.49
CA ILE A 33 18.67 0.70 -7.32
C ILE A 33 17.43 0.63 -6.42
N GLN A 34 17.66 0.47 -5.12
CA GLN A 34 16.62 0.31 -4.12
C GLN A 34 16.42 1.62 -3.36
N VAL A 35 15.16 1.99 -3.17
CA VAL A 35 14.75 3.15 -2.37
C VAL A 35 13.62 2.75 -1.41
N SER A 36 13.42 3.53 -0.36
CA SER A 36 12.28 3.37 0.53
C SER A 36 11.40 4.61 0.54
N GLY A 37 10.12 4.44 0.83
CA GLY A 37 9.16 5.53 0.96
C GLY A 37 8.23 5.35 2.16
N SER A 38 7.88 6.45 2.82
CA SER A 38 6.84 6.43 3.86
C SER A 38 5.43 6.38 3.26
N ASP A 39 5.26 6.77 1.99
CA ASP A 39 3.94 6.93 1.33
C ASP A 39 2.99 7.75 2.21
N SER A 40 3.55 8.81 2.81
CA SER A 40 2.88 9.55 3.87
C SER A 40 1.77 10.43 3.31
N HIS A 41 0.55 10.25 3.81
CA HIS A 41 -0.62 11.11 3.53
C HIS A 41 -1.09 11.85 4.79
N VAL A 42 -0.48 11.53 5.93
CA VAL A 42 -0.75 12.15 7.23
C VAL A 42 0.58 12.44 7.94
N VAL A 43 0.60 13.50 8.72
CA VAL A 43 1.86 13.99 9.35
C VAL A 43 2.53 12.91 10.21
N SER A 44 1.75 12.07 10.88
CA SER A 44 2.26 11.03 11.79
C SER A 44 3.07 9.93 11.09
N THR A 45 2.94 9.77 9.76
CA THR A 45 3.69 8.78 8.99
C THR A 45 4.94 9.33 8.30
N LEU A 46 5.17 10.65 8.37
CA LEU A 46 6.39 11.26 7.84
C LEU A 46 7.64 10.72 8.55
N GLY A 47 8.69 10.44 7.78
CA GLY A 47 9.96 9.96 8.31
C GLY A 47 9.97 8.51 8.78
N ARG A 48 8.93 7.72 8.54
CA ARG A 48 8.95 6.27 8.82
C ARG A 48 9.98 5.52 7.97
N CYS A 49 10.28 6.05 6.78
CA CYS A 49 11.39 5.59 5.94
C CYS A 49 12.30 6.76 5.63
N VAL A 50 13.59 6.50 5.65
CA VAL A 50 14.63 7.49 5.38
C VAL A 50 15.67 6.88 4.44
N ASN A 51 15.97 7.61 3.37
CA ASN A 51 17.09 7.33 2.49
C ASN A 51 18.18 8.37 2.74
N VAL A 52 19.44 7.93 2.77
CA VAL A 52 20.60 8.79 2.80
C VAL A 52 21.20 8.83 1.40
N ILE A 53 21.42 10.02 0.88
CA ILE A 53 21.97 10.24 -0.45
C ILE A 53 23.30 10.97 -0.31
N GLU A 54 24.36 10.38 -0.85
CA GLU A 54 25.69 10.98 -0.86
C GLU A 54 25.78 11.97 -2.03
N SER A 55 25.51 13.25 -1.78
CA SER A 55 25.48 14.30 -2.79
C SER A 55 25.76 15.68 -2.21
N GLU A 56 26.07 16.63 -3.07
CA GLU A 56 25.96 18.05 -2.74
C GLU A 56 24.49 18.47 -2.60
N ASN A 57 24.24 19.55 -1.86
CA ASN A 57 22.90 20.05 -1.61
C ASN A 57 22.37 20.85 -2.83
N SER A 58 22.23 20.17 -3.97
CA SER A 58 21.57 20.71 -5.16
C SER A 58 20.70 19.62 -5.79
N LEU A 59 19.60 20.02 -6.43
CA LEU A 59 18.66 19.07 -7.04
C LEU A 59 19.35 18.18 -8.08
N ASP A 60 20.18 18.75 -8.92
CA ASP A 60 20.88 18.01 -9.98
C ASP A 60 21.87 17.01 -9.38
N SER A 61 22.63 17.39 -8.36
CA SER A 61 23.55 16.48 -7.68
C SER A 61 22.81 15.33 -7.00
N ILE A 62 21.70 15.62 -6.32
CA ILE A 62 20.84 14.61 -5.68
C ILE A 62 20.34 13.61 -6.71
N LEU A 63 19.74 14.08 -7.81
CA LEU A 63 19.20 13.22 -8.86
C LEU A 63 20.29 12.38 -9.54
N GLN A 64 21.45 12.96 -9.78
CA GLN A 64 22.62 12.25 -10.32
C GLN A 64 23.10 11.16 -9.38
N SER A 65 23.25 11.49 -8.09
CA SER A 65 23.66 10.52 -7.07
C SER A 65 22.67 9.35 -6.94
N MET A 66 21.38 9.64 -6.96
CA MET A 66 20.33 8.60 -6.97
C MET A 66 20.47 7.68 -8.19
N LYS A 67 20.61 8.25 -9.40
CA LYS A 67 20.79 7.47 -10.65
C LYS A 67 22.04 6.61 -10.67
N HIS A 68 23.08 7.01 -9.96
CA HIS A 68 24.32 6.24 -9.83
C HIS A 68 24.32 5.27 -8.65
N GLY A 69 23.20 5.15 -7.94
CA GLY A 69 23.08 4.24 -6.79
C GLY A 69 23.79 4.71 -5.54
N LYS A 70 24.16 5.99 -5.43
CA LYS A 70 24.73 6.59 -4.21
C LYS A 70 23.62 6.93 -3.23
N ILE A 71 22.80 5.95 -2.92
CA ILE A 71 21.66 6.04 -2.03
C ILE A 71 21.62 4.79 -1.15
N GLU A 72 21.40 5.00 0.13
CA GLU A 72 21.28 3.96 1.14
C GLU A 72 19.96 4.10 1.88
N ILE A 73 19.28 2.99 2.13
CA ILE A 73 18.11 2.96 3.00
C ILE A 73 18.60 2.92 4.44
N SER A 74 18.52 4.06 5.13
CA SER A 74 19.02 4.22 6.49
C SER A 74 18.01 3.80 7.55
N GLN A 75 16.70 3.97 7.27
CA GLN A 75 15.65 3.62 8.21
C GLN A 75 14.45 3.04 7.45
N THR A 76 13.90 1.97 8.02
CA THR A 76 12.63 1.38 7.59
C THR A 76 11.74 1.13 8.80
N GLY A 77 10.51 1.59 8.74
CA GLY A 77 9.52 1.36 9.80
C GLY A 77 8.12 1.29 9.22
N TYR A 78 7.37 0.24 9.56
CA TYR A 78 5.95 0.17 9.21
C TYR A 78 5.16 1.22 9.98
N ALA A 79 4.15 1.78 9.34
CA ALA A 79 3.18 2.63 10.00
C ALA A 79 2.50 1.88 11.15
N LEU A 80 2.29 2.56 12.26
CA LEU A 80 1.55 2.01 13.39
C LEU A 80 0.08 1.82 13.02
N GLN A 81 -0.61 0.96 13.75
CA GLN A 81 -2.02 0.65 13.44
C GLN A 81 -2.90 1.89 13.38
N ASN A 82 -2.72 2.83 14.31
CA ASN A 82 -3.50 4.07 14.32
C ASN A 82 -3.14 4.97 13.13
N GLU A 83 -1.86 5.07 12.77
CA GLU A 83 -1.40 5.82 11.59
C GLU A 83 -1.96 5.23 10.29
N THR A 84 -2.00 3.90 10.18
CA THR A 84 -2.63 3.21 9.04
C THR A 84 -4.13 3.51 8.97
N LEU A 85 -4.81 3.60 10.11
CA LEU A 85 -6.22 3.98 10.17
C LEU A 85 -6.45 5.40 9.69
N ASP A 86 -5.63 6.35 10.15
CA ASP A 86 -5.70 7.77 9.75
C ASP A 86 -5.46 7.92 8.24
N HIS A 87 -4.47 7.18 7.72
CA HIS A 87 -4.18 7.15 6.29
C HIS A 87 -5.35 6.58 5.46
N LEU A 88 -5.96 5.47 5.89
CA LEU A 88 -7.11 4.88 5.21
C LEU A 88 -8.31 5.83 5.23
N LYS A 89 -8.57 6.46 6.39
CA LYS A 89 -9.63 7.46 6.52
C LYS A 89 -9.38 8.61 5.56
N TYR A 90 -8.18 9.17 5.55
CA TYR A 90 -7.80 10.24 4.63
C TYR A 90 -8.03 9.83 3.16
N LYS A 91 -7.61 8.63 2.76
CA LYS A 91 -7.82 8.13 1.39
C LYS A 91 -9.30 8.02 1.03
N ILE A 92 -10.13 7.47 1.92
CA ILE A 92 -11.57 7.36 1.68
C ILE A 92 -12.21 8.73 1.54
N ASP A 93 -11.88 9.66 2.43
CA ASP A 93 -12.50 10.99 2.45
C ASP A 93 -12.11 11.85 1.22
N ASN A 94 -10.89 11.66 0.70
CA ASN A 94 -10.35 12.47 -0.40
C ASN A 94 -10.39 11.79 -1.79
N SER A 95 -10.84 10.55 -1.88
CA SER A 95 -10.79 9.78 -3.14
C SER A 95 -12.12 9.10 -3.48
N LYS A 96 -13.25 9.67 -3.09
CA LYS A 96 -14.58 9.05 -3.22
C LYS A 96 -14.96 8.68 -4.65
N GLU A 97 -14.70 9.57 -5.61
CA GLU A 97 -14.99 9.31 -7.03
C GLU A 97 -14.13 8.14 -7.54
N TYR A 98 -12.82 8.22 -7.28
CA TYR A 98 -11.88 7.16 -7.63
C TYR A 98 -12.25 5.81 -6.98
N LEU A 99 -12.71 5.81 -5.72
CA LEU A 99 -13.14 4.59 -5.03
C LEU A 99 -14.34 3.92 -5.69
N SER A 100 -15.29 4.69 -6.19
CA SER A 100 -16.45 4.16 -6.92
C SER A 100 -16.01 3.42 -8.19
N ASP A 101 -15.13 4.03 -8.97
CA ASP A 101 -14.57 3.44 -10.19
C ASP A 101 -13.73 2.21 -9.87
N TYR A 102 -12.85 2.32 -8.90
CA TYR A 102 -12.00 1.21 -8.43
C TYR A 102 -12.83 0.00 -7.95
N ILE A 103 -13.91 0.25 -7.18
CA ILE A 103 -14.84 -0.82 -6.75
C ILE A 103 -15.51 -1.46 -7.96
N SER A 104 -15.92 -0.66 -8.94
CA SER A 104 -16.59 -1.15 -10.13
C SER A 104 -15.68 -2.03 -10.99
N GLU A 105 -14.40 -1.69 -11.07
CA GLU A 105 -13.41 -2.40 -11.86
C GLU A 105 -12.91 -3.68 -11.18
N HIS A 106 -12.62 -3.61 -9.88
CA HIS A 106 -11.92 -4.71 -9.18
C HIS A 106 -12.83 -5.58 -8.30
N TYR A 107 -14.05 -5.13 -8.02
CA TYR A 107 -15.02 -5.84 -7.16
C TYR A 107 -16.42 -5.89 -7.78
N PRO A 108 -16.57 -6.25 -9.06
CA PRO A 108 -17.87 -6.18 -9.74
C PRO A 108 -18.95 -7.02 -9.06
N SER A 109 -18.62 -8.22 -8.58
CA SER A 109 -19.56 -9.10 -7.87
C SER A 109 -20.01 -8.58 -6.50
N SER A 110 -19.22 -7.71 -5.87
CA SER A 110 -19.48 -7.15 -4.54
C SER A 110 -19.80 -5.65 -4.58
N LYS A 111 -19.91 -5.07 -5.76
CA LYS A 111 -20.09 -3.63 -5.96
C LYS A 111 -21.23 -3.05 -5.14
N TRP A 112 -22.40 -3.68 -5.17
CA TRP A 112 -23.58 -3.20 -4.45
C TRP A 112 -23.34 -3.09 -2.94
N LEU A 113 -22.68 -4.09 -2.34
CA LEU A 113 -22.39 -4.12 -0.92
C LEU A 113 -21.35 -3.05 -0.53
N LEU A 114 -20.28 -2.92 -1.31
CA LEU A 114 -19.24 -1.93 -1.05
C LEU A 114 -19.76 -0.50 -1.24
N THR A 115 -20.59 -0.27 -2.25
CA THR A 115 -21.23 1.03 -2.45
C THR A 115 -22.19 1.37 -1.31
N LEU A 116 -22.94 0.39 -0.79
CA LEU A 116 -23.81 0.59 0.37
C LEU A 116 -22.97 0.93 1.62
N LEU A 117 -21.87 0.23 1.85
CA LEU A 117 -20.97 0.51 2.97
C LEU A 117 -20.36 1.92 2.90
N LEU A 118 -19.97 2.38 1.71
CA LEU A 118 -19.51 3.76 1.52
C LEU A 118 -20.59 4.79 1.85
N ARG A 119 -21.84 4.56 1.44
CA ARG A 119 -22.97 5.46 1.78
C ARG A 119 -23.23 5.51 3.28
N ILE A 120 -23.16 4.36 3.96
CA ILE A 120 -23.32 4.29 5.42
C ILE A 120 -22.16 5.01 6.11
N TYR A 121 -20.93 4.86 5.59
CA TYR A 121 -19.76 5.58 6.06
C TYR A 121 -19.96 7.10 5.94
N ASP A 122 -20.38 7.58 4.77
CA ASP A 122 -20.62 9.00 4.53
C ASP A 122 -21.68 9.60 5.47
N ALA A 123 -22.71 8.82 5.80
CA ALA A 123 -23.75 9.26 6.70
C ALA A 123 -23.29 9.33 8.18
N ASN A 124 -22.25 8.60 8.56
CA ASN A 124 -21.81 8.50 9.96
C ASN A 124 -20.30 8.22 10.10
N GLN A 125 -19.47 9.11 9.53
CA GLN A 125 -18.01 8.98 9.49
C GLN A 125 -17.32 8.87 10.85
N ASN A 126 -17.89 9.47 11.89
CA ASN A 126 -17.31 9.53 13.23
C ASN A 126 -17.71 8.35 14.14
N SER A 127 -18.44 7.37 13.60
CA SER A 127 -18.83 6.21 14.39
C SER A 127 -17.61 5.35 14.75
N TYR A 128 -17.53 4.96 16.04
CA TYR A 128 -16.51 4.00 16.51
C TYR A 128 -16.54 2.65 15.78
N ILE A 129 -17.69 2.29 15.23
CA ILE A 129 -17.86 1.07 14.43
C ILE A 129 -16.87 1.03 13.25
N TRP A 130 -16.58 2.15 12.62
CA TRP A 130 -15.63 2.21 11.50
C TRP A 130 -14.21 1.90 11.92
N SER A 131 -13.78 2.37 13.09
CA SER A 131 -12.48 2.00 13.66
C SER A 131 -12.35 0.48 13.83
N LEU A 132 -13.42 -0.18 14.28
CA LEU A 132 -13.44 -1.63 14.39
C LEU A 132 -13.39 -2.31 13.02
N PHE A 133 -14.16 -1.85 12.04
CA PHE A 133 -14.13 -2.37 10.68
C PHE A 133 -12.75 -2.24 10.04
N TYR A 134 -12.09 -1.11 10.20
CA TYR A 134 -10.72 -0.92 9.70
C TYR A 134 -9.74 -1.90 10.35
N LYS A 135 -9.78 -2.06 11.67
CA LYS A 135 -8.91 -3.01 12.38
C LYS A 135 -9.10 -4.43 11.89
N ILE A 136 -10.34 -4.86 11.71
CA ILE A 136 -10.67 -6.16 11.14
C ILE A 136 -10.16 -6.24 9.69
N GLY A 137 -10.39 -5.23 8.88
CA GLY A 137 -9.92 -5.18 7.49
C GLY A 137 -8.39 -5.30 7.39
N ILE A 138 -7.64 -4.55 8.18
CA ILE A 138 -6.17 -4.64 8.24
C ILE A 138 -5.73 -6.05 8.66
N TYR A 139 -6.35 -6.62 9.68
CA TYR A 139 -6.04 -7.97 10.13
C TYR A 139 -6.28 -9.00 9.02
N LEU A 140 -7.44 -8.94 8.36
CA LEU A 140 -7.78 -9.85 7.25
C LEU A 140 -6.81 -9.69 6.08
N MET A 141 -6.47 -8.46 5.69
CA MET A 141 -5.52 -8.20 4.60
C MET A 141 -4.14 -8.76 4.91
N LYS A 142 -3.65 -8.63 6.15
CA LYS A 142 -2.39 -9.26 6.57
C LYS A 142 -2.44 -10.79 6.45
N ARG A 143 -3.54 -11.39 6.87
CA ARG A 143 -3.73 -12.85 6.77
C ARG A 143 -3.80 -13.32 5.31
N ILE A 144 -4.54 -12.61 4.47
CA ILE A 144 -4.67 -12.92 3.04
C ILE A 144 -3.30 -12.81 2.36
N SER A 145 -2.55 -11.73 2.61
CA SER A 145 -1.25 -11.51 1.97
C SER A 145 -0.23 -12.60 2.30
N GLN A 146 -0.33 -13.23 3.47
CA GLN A 146 0.52 -14.37 3.85
C GLN A 146 0.19 -15.64 3.07
N LYS A 147 -1.07 -15.79 2.63
CA LYS A 147 -1.55 -17.01 1.94
C LYS A 147 -1.51 -16.89 0.42
N ILE A 148 -1.50 -15.68 -0.13
CA ILE A 148 -1.46 -15.47 -1.57
C ILE A 148 -0.05 -15.72 -2.11
N ASN A 149 0.07 -16.70 -2.99
CA ASN A 149 1.24 -16.82 -3.86
C ASN A 149 0.95 -16.09 -5.19
N PHE A 150 1.49 -14.87 -5.34
CA PHE A 150 1.26 -14.07 -6.53
C PHE A 150 1.86 -14.64 -7.82
N GLN A 151 2.79 -15.57 -7.75
CA GLN A 151 3.30 -16.24 -8.94
C GLN A 151 2.24 -17.14 -9.59
N ASN A 152 1.35 -17.70 -8.75
CA ASN A 152 0.27 -18.59 -9.14
C ASN A 152 -1.11 -17.98 -8.87
N CYS A 153 -1.21 -16.65 -8.74
CA CYS A 153 -2.49 -16.00 -8.49
C CYS A 153 -3.41 -16.18 -9.69
N ASP A 154 -4.61 -16.68 -9.43
CA ASP A 154 -5.63 -16.87 -10.46
C ASP A 154 -5.93 -15.51 -11.15
N PRO A 155 -5.80 -15.41 -12.49
CA PRO A 155 -6.15 -14.22 -13.24
C PRO A 155 -7.57 -13.73 -13.01
N TYR A 156 -8.51 -14.64 -12.73
CA TYR A 156 -9.91 -14.29 -12.41
C TYR A 156 -10.01 -13.57 -11.07
N PHE A 157 -9.22 -13.98 -10.06
CA PHE A 157 -9.17 -13.27 -8.78
C PHE A 157 -8.66 -11.84 -8.93
N MET A 158 -7.75 -11.59 -9.87
CA MET A 158 -7.25 -10.23 -10.13
C MET A 158 -8.30 -9.33 -10.81
N LYS A 159 -9.25 -9.93 -11.55
CA LYS A 159 -10.34 -9.20 -12.22
C LYS A 159 -11.56 -8.98 -11.34
N ASP A 160 -11.87 -9.95 -10.48
CA ASP A 160 -12.95 -9.81 -9.51
C ASP A 160 -12.48 -10.33 -8.15
N ARG A 161 -12.16 -9.40 -7.26
CA ARG A 161 -11.77 -9.68 -5.88
C ARG A 161 -13.02 -10.01 -5.05
N ASN A 162 -13.57 -11.18 -5.27
CA ASN A 162 -14.76 -11.64 -4.56
C ASN A 162 -14.52 -11.67 -3.06
N LEU A 163 -15.30 -10.88 -2.31
CA LEU A 163 -15.17 -10.76 -0.85
C LEU A 163 -15.32 -12.10 -0.12
N GLY A 164 -16.24 -12.96 -0.60
CA GLY A 164 -16.41 -14.29 -0.01
C GLY A 164 -15.17 -15.17 -0.14
N THR A 165 -14.50 -15.11 -1.30
CA THR A 165 -13.22 -15.80 -1.52
C THR A 165 -12.13 -15.22 -0.63
N MET A 166 -12.04 -13.87 -0.52
CA MET A 166 -11.09 -13.20 0.36
C MET A 166 -11.29 -13.59 1.82
N PHE A 167 -12.53 -13.64 2.31
CA PHE A 167 -12.82 -14.10 3.67
C PHE A 167 -12.39 -15.54 3.90
N LYS A 168 -12.69 -16.47 2.97
CA LYS A 168 -12.24 -17.87 3.06
C LYS A 168 -10.71 -18.00 3.09
N MET A 169 -10.01 -17.15 2.37
CA MET A 169 -8.54 -17.12 2.39
C MET A 169 -7.98 -16.54 3.69
N ALA A 170 -8.69 -15.66 4.36
CA ALA A 170 -8.26 -15.04 5.61
C ALA A 170 -8.43 -15.95 6.84
N LEU A 171 -9.42 -16.84 6.80
CA LEU A 171 -9.68 -17.85 7.84
C LEU A 171 -8.73 -19.06 7.70
#